data_1e741d546631739dd10082829569ac49
#
_entry.id   1e741d546631739dd10082829569ac49
#
_cell.length_a   1.000
_cell.length_b   1.000
_cell.length_c   1.000
_cell.angle_alpha   90.00
_cell.angle_beta   90.00
_cell.angle_gamma   90.00
#
_symmetry.space_group_name_H-M   'P 1'
#
loop_
_entity.id
_entity.type
_entity.pdbx_description
1 polymer ?
#
loop_
_entity_poly.entity_id
_entity_poly.type
_entity_poly.pdbx_seq_one_letter_code
_entity_poly.pdbx_strand_id
1 'polypeptide(L)'
;MSKFLIAIVEDDRHLLVALESLLESAGYEVLLYFSGEDFLVSDRLQDINCLISDIGLPGINGIELLRVVHASRPYLPVIIITAPREPALLQAAMDAGARKTFVKPLDSAALLNAIAAIQ
;
A
#
# COMPACT_ATOMS: atom_id res chain seq x y z
N MET A 1 8.58 6.60 21.65
CA MET A 1 8.69 6.90 20.22
C MET A 1 7.81 5.94 19.44
N SER A 2 7.03 6.48 18.52
CA SER A 2 6.20 5.63 17.68
C SER A 2 7.03 5.01 16.56
N LYS A 3 6.78 3.75 16.26
CA LYS A 3 7.37 3.09 15.10
C LYS A 3 6.72 3.58 13.82
N PHE A 4 7.44 3.41 12.71
CA PHE A 4 6.89 3.69 11.40
C PHE A 4 5.77 2.67 11.11
N LEU A 5 4.56 3.15 10.95
CA LEU A 5 3.35 2.32 10.82
C LEU A 5 2.90 2.25 9.36
N ILE A 6 2.76 1.04 8.84
CA ILE A 6 2.39 0.78 7.46
C ILE A 6 1.06 0.04 7.42
N ALA A 7 0.09 0.57 6.67
CA ALA A 7 -1.14 -0.16 6.37
C ALA A 7 -0.97 -0.90 5.04
N ILE A 8 -1.43 -2.15 5.00
CA ILE A 8 -1.41 -2.97 3.79
C ILE A 8 -2.85 -3.36 3.46
N VAL A 9 -3.26 -3.07 2.23
CA VAL A 9 -4.58 -3.45 1.71
C VAL A 9 -4.38 -4.43 0.56
N GLU A 10 -4.72 -5.69 0.78
CA GLU A 10 -4.49 -6.78 -0.16
C GLU A 10 -5.50 -7.89 0.13
N ASP A 11 -6.23 -8.36 -0.89
CA ASP A 11 -7.22 -9.41 -0.72
C ASP A 11 -6.64 -10.82 -0.85
N ASP A 12 -5.44 -10.99 -1.39
CA ASP A 12 -4.73 -12.27 -1.38
C ASP A 12 -4.11 -12.49 0.00
N ARG A 13 -4.69 -13.42 0.76
CA ARG A 13 -4.26 -13.69 2.13
C ARG A 13 -2.80 -14.12 2.22
N HIS A 14 -2.32 -14.93 1.27
CA HIS A 14 -0.94 -15.41 1.30
C HIS A 14 0.05 -14.26 1.10
N LEU A 15 -0.23 -13.36 0.18
CA LEU A 15 0.61 -12.20 -0.05
C LEU A 15 0.56 -11.25 1.15
N LEU A 16 -0.62 -11.04 1.71
CA LEU A 16 -0.81 -10.16 2.87
C LEU A 16 0.05 -10.62 4.05
N VAL A 17 0.01 -11.93 4.37
CA VAL A 17 0.81 -12.51 5.46
C VAL A 17 2.30 -12.43 5.14
N ALA A 18 2.69 -12.67 3.89
CA ALA A 18 4.10 -12.57 3.49
C ALA A 18 4.63 -11.15 3.63
N LEU A 19 3.84 -10.15 3.26
CA LEU A 19 4.21 -8.74 3.43
C LEU A 19 4.31 -8.37 4.90
N GLU A 20 3.37 -8.82 5.72
CA GLU A 20 3.43 -8.60 7.16
C GLU A 20 4.74 -9.13 7.74
N SER A 21 5.09 -10.38 7.45
CA SER A 21 6.31 -10.99 7.95
C SER A 21 7.56 -10.23 7.50
N LEU A 22 7.59 -9.84 6.23
CA LEU A 22 8.72 -9.10 5.67
C LEU A 22 8.91 -7.76 6.37
N LEU A 23 7.84 -6.99 6.50
CA LEU A 23 7.92 -5.64 7.06
C LEU A 23 8.18 -5.66 8.56
N GLU A 24 7.57 -6.59 9.29
CA GLU A 24 7.83 -6.73 10.71
C GLU A 24 9.27 -7.15 10.98
N SER A 25 9.84 -8.02 10.14
CA SER A 25 11.26 -8.40 10.29
C SER A 25 12.19 -7.22 10.05
N ALA A 26 11.77 -6.22 9.31
CA ALA A 26 12.52 -4.99 9.06
C ALA A 26 12.30 -3.92 10.13
N GLY A 27 11.48 -4.19 11.15
CA GLY A 27 11.26 -3.29 12.28
C GLY A 27 10.03 -2.39 12.16
N TYR A 28 9.19 -2.59 11.16
CA TYR A 28 7.98 -1.78 11.00
C TYR A 28 6.79 -2.39 11.75
N GLU A 29 5.87 -1.52 12.17
CA GLU A 29 4.54 -1.94 12.60
C GLU A 29 3.62 -1.98 11.40
N VAL A 30 2.69 -2.93 11.38
CA VAL A 30 1.85 -3.20 10.21
C VAL A 30 0.39 -3.35 10.63
N LEU A 31 -0.51 -2.74 9.85
CA LEU A 31 -1.95 -2.97 9.93
C LEU A 31 -2.39 -3.65 8.65
N LEU A 32 -3.21 -4.70 8.77
CA LEU A 32 -3.61 -5.53 7.64
C LEU A 32 -5.10 -5.36 7.34
N TYR A 33 -5.43 -5.19 6.06
CA TYR A 33 -6.80 -5.06 5.60
C TYR A 33 -7.01 -5.86 4.33
N PHE A 34 -8.17 -6.50 4.20
CA PHE A 34 -8.52 -7.30 3.02
C PHE A 34 -9.18 -6.49 1.91
N SER A 35 -9.64 -5.28 2.22
CA SER A 35 -10.30 -4.40 1.25
C SER A 35 -10.04 -2.94 1.58
N GLY A 36 -10.25 -2.07 0.59
CA GLY A 36 -10.16 -0.63 0.80
C GLY A 36 -11.23 -0.14 1.78
N GLU A 37 -12.44 -0.72 1.69
CA GLU A 37 -13.53 -0.40 2.59
C GLU A 37 -13.17 -0.69 4.05
N ASP A 38 -12.58 -1.86 4.31
CA ASP A 38 -12.12 -2.22 5.65
C ASP A 38 -11.12 -1.21 6.20
N PHE A 39 -10.19 -0.77 5.35
CA PHE A 39 -9.24 0.25 5.77
C PHE A 39 -9.93 1.58 6.10
N LEU A 40 -10.85 2.02 5.25
CA LEU A 40 -11.51 3.31 5.45
C LEU A 40 -12.37 3.33 6.71
N VAL A 41 -13.09 2.23 7.00
CA VAL A 41 -13.91 2.17 8.23
C VAL A 41 -13.08 1.99 9.49
N SER A 42 -11.81 1.58 9.38
CA SER A 42 -10.95 1.41 10.55
C SER A 42 -10.57 2.73 11.23
N ASP A 43 -10.74 3.84 10.53
CA ASP A 43 -10.41 5.20 11.01
C ASP A 43 -8.95 5.35 11.43
N ARG A 44 -8.05 4.63 10.73
CA ARG A 44 -6.60 4.65 11.02
C ARG A 44 -5.79 5.48 10.04
N LEU A 45 -6.45 6.21 9.11
CA LEU A 45 -5.77 6.96 8.08
C LEU A 45 -4.79 8.00 8.65
N GLN A 46 -5.15 8.64 9.77
CA GLN A 46 -4.30 9.68 10.36
C GLN A 46 -3.11 9.10 11.14
N ASP A 47 -3.12 7.80 11.42
CA ASP A 47 -2.08 7.16 12.23
C ASP A 47 -0.95 6.58 11.40
N ILE A 48 -1.19 6.28 10.12
CA ILE A 48 -0.21 5.56 9.30
C ILE A 48 0.81 6.49 8.68
N ASN A 49 1.98 5.95 8.41
CA ASN A 49 3.10 6.66 7.77
C ASN A 49 3.26 6.26 6.29
N CYS A 50 2.66 5.16 5.89
CA CYS A 50 2.71 4.66 4.51
C CYS A 50 1.52 3.73 4.28
N LEU A 51 0.98 3.74 3.07
CA LEU A 51 -0.06 2.81 2.63
C LEU A 51 0.49 1.98 1.48
N ILE A 52 0.34 0.66 1.57
CA ILE A 52 0.63 -0.25 0.46
C ILE A 52 -0.71 -0.87 0.04
N SER A 53 -1.06 -0.76 -1.24
CA SER A 53 -2.34 -1.27 -1.73
C SER A 53 -2.20 -1.95 -3.08
N ASP A 54 -2.88 -3.09 -3.24
CA ASP A 54 -3.10 -3.69 -4.55
C ASP A 54 -4.09 -2.82 -5.34
N ILE A 55 -3.95 -2.80 -6.67
CA ILE A 55 -4.92 -2.13 -7.54
C ILE A 55 -6.19 -2.96 -7.67
N GLY A 56 -6.05 -4.27 -7.88
CA GLY A 56 -7.14 -5.16 -8.23
C GLY A 56 -7.99 -5.62 -7.06
N LEU A 57 -8.40 -4.72 -6.19
CA LEU A 57 -9.23 -5.05 -5.04
C LEU A 57 -10.70 -5.16 -5.44
N PRO A 58 -11.47 -6.07 -4.82
CA PRO A 58 -12.92 -6.04 -4.96
C PRO A 58 -13.50 -4.78 -4.30
N GLY A 59 -14.60 -4.27 -4.83
CA GLY A 59 -15.17 -3.02 -4.34
C GLY A 59 -14.34 -1.82 -4.77
N ILE A 60 -13.95 -0.97 -3.83
CA ILE A 60 -13.06 0.16 -4.13
C ILE A 60 -11.69 -0.37 -4.53
N ASN A 61 -11.21 -0.01 -5.70
CA ASN A 61 -9.91 -0.48 -6.17
C ASN A 61 -8.77 0.39 -5.61
N GLY A 62 -7.52 -0.03 -5.83
CA GLY A 62 -6.37 0.64 -5.25
C GLY A 62 -6.18 2.09 -5.72
N ILE A 63 -6.54 2.40 -6.96
CA ILE A 63 -6.44 3.77 -7.48
C ILE A 63 -7.50 4.66 -6.86
N GLU A 64 -8.72 4.17 -6.73
CA GLU A 64 -9.81 4.89 -6.07
C GLU A 64 -9.46 5.13 -4.59
N LEU A 65 -8.92 4.11 -3.92
CA LEU A 65 -8.47 4.24 -2.54
C LEU A 65 -7.39 5.31 -2.40
N LEU A 66 -6.40 5.31 -3.31
CA LEU A 66 -5.36 6.31 -3.35
C LEU A 66 -5.93 7.73 -3.44
N ARG A 67 -6.93 7.93 -4.31
CA ARG A 67 -7.57 9.24 -4.47
C ARG A 67 -8.29 9.68 -3.19
N VAL A 68 -9.02 8.76 -2.55
CA VAL A 68 -9.72 9.05 -1.29
C VAL A 68 -8.72 9.43 -0.20
N VAL A 69 -7.64 8.66 -0.08
CA VAL A 69 -6.60 8.90 0.91
C VAL A 69 -5.92 10.26 0.68
N HIS A 70 -5.56 10.57 -0.56
CA HIS A 70 -4.89 11.82 -0.87
C HIS A 70 -5.79 13.05 -0.77
N ALA A 71 -7.13 12.87 -0.79
CA ALA A 71 -8.06 13.98 -0.54
C ALA A 71 -7.88 14.55 0.87
N SER A 72 -7.55 13.72 1.86
CA SER A 72 -7.32 14.19 3.22
C SER A 72 -5.84 14.23 3.62
N ARG A 73 -5.00 13.40 3.01
CA ARG A 73 -3.56 13.37 3.28
C ARG A 73 -2.76 13.34 1.98
N PRO A 74 -2.65 14.49 1.28
CA PRO A 74 -2.03 14.53 -0.06
C PRO A 74 -0.54 14.15 -0.08
N TYR A 75 0.14 14.18 1.07
CA TYR A 75 1.56 13.84 1.15
C TYR A 75 1.82 12.45 1.73
N LEU A 76 0.77 11.69 2.06
CA LEU A 76 0.97 10.33 2.55
C LEU A 76 1.59 9.47 1.43
N PRO A 77 2.74 8.85 1.69
CA PRO A 77 3.32 7.94 0.69
C PRO A 77 2.42 6.72 0.48
N VAL A 78 2.05 6.49 -0.78
CA VAL A 78 1.26 5.33 -1.17
C VAL A 78 2.05 4.53 -2.20
N ILE A 79 2.25 3.25 -1.89
CA ILE A 79 2.89 2.29 -2.79
C ILE A 79 1.80 1.41 -3.37
N ILE A 80 1.76 1.30 -4.69
CA ILE A 80 0.76 0.51 -5.40
C ILE A 80 1.41 -0.77 -5.91
N ILE A 81 0.72 -1.89 -5.72
CA ILE A 81 1.11 -3.21 -6.21
C ILE A 81 0.10 -3.64 -7.27
N THR A 82 0.53 -4.24 -8.36
CA THR A 82 -0.36 -4.66 -9.43
C THR A 82 0.05 -5.98 -10.05
N ALA A 83 -0.89 -6.68 -10.65
CA ALA A 83 -0.63 -7.86 -11.48
C ALA A 83 0.05 -7.44 -12.80
N PRO A 84 0.81 -8.35 -13.47
CA PRO A 84 1.72 -7.97 -14.57
C PRO A 84 1.04 -7.56 -15.88
N ARG A 85 -0.28 -7.56 -16.00
CA ARG A 85 -0.97 -7.43 -17.29
C ARG A 85 -1.53 -6.06 -17.60
N GLU A 86 -1.23 -5.04 -16.79
CA GLU A 86 -1.97 -3.80 -16.92
C GLU A 86 -1.08 -2.56 -16.83
N PRO A 87 -0.22 -2.33 -17.87
CA PRO A 87 0.68 -1.17 -17.85
C PRO A 87 -0.06 0.17 -17.80
N ALA A 88 -1.27 0.24 -18.37
CA ALA A 88 -2.07 1.46 -18.29
C ALA A 88 -2.48 1.79 -16.85
N LEU A 89 -2.72 0.78 -16.02
CA LEU A 89 -3.05 0.99 -14.60
C LEU A 89 -1.87 1.48 -13.79
N LEU A 90 -0.65 1.05 -14.14
CA LEU A 90 0.56 1.59 -13.51
C LEU A 90 0.69 3.08 -13.74
N GLN A 91 0.47 3.51 -14.98
CA GLN A 91 0.52 4.94 -15.31
C GLN A 91 -0.60 5.70 -14.58
N ALA A 92 -1.81 5.13 -14.55
CA ALA A 92 -2.93 5.77 -13.85
C ALA A 92 -2.65 5.91 -12.35
N ALA A 93 -1.98 4.92 -11.73
CA ALA A 93 -1.59 5.00 -10.33
C ALA A 93 -0.57 6.12 -10.09
N MET A 94 0.44 6.23 -10.96
CA MET A 94 1.42 7.30 -10.86
C MET A 94 0.78 8.67 -11.07
N ASP A 95 -0.13 8.79 -12.04
CA ASP A 95 -0.86 10.04 -12.30
C ASP A 95 -1.75 10.42 -11.11
N ALA A 96 -2.28 9.44 -10.39
CA ALA A 96 -3.10 9.68 -9.20
C ALA A 96 -2.27 10.01 -7.95
N GLY A 97 -0.95 9.92 -8.03
CA GLY A 97 -0.05 10.33 -6.95
C GLY A 97 0.66 9.21 -6.21
N ALA A 98 0.67 7.98 -6.74
CA ALA A 98 1.44 6.91 -6.10
C ALA A 98 2.92 7.28 -6.04
N ARG A 99 3.55 7.04 -4.90
CA ARG A 99 4.98 7.30 -4.70
C ARG A 99 5.81 6.31 -5.50
N LYS A 100 5.38 5.07 -5.53
CA LYS A 100 6.07 3.98 -6.21
C LYS A 100 5.05 2.93 -6.62
N THR A 101 5.34 2.20 -7.69
CA THR A 101 4.53 1.06 -8.13
C THR A 101 5.42 -0.17 -8.27
N PHE A 102 4.87 -1.33 -7.93
CA PHE A 102 5.54 -2.62 -8.07
C PHE A 102 4.64 -3.61 -8.79
N VAL A 103 5.23 -4.42 -9.65
CA VAL A 103 4.52 -5.49 -10.35
C VAL A 103 4.77 -6.82 -9.63
N LYS A 104 3.73 -7.61 -9.45
CA LYS A 104 3.87 -8.95 -8.85
C LYS A 104 4.58 -9.90 -9.80
N PRO A 105 5.44 -10.83 -9.34
CA PRO A 105 5.83 -11.04 -7.94
C PRO A 105 6.79 -9.97 -7.43
N LEU A 106 6.65 -9.61 -6.15
CA LEU A 106 7.40 -8.50 -5.57
C LEU A 106 8.86 -8.87 -5.32
N ASP A 107 9.74 -7.92 -5.60
CA ASP A 107 11.13 -7.97 -5.16
C ASP A 107 11.18 -7.38 -3.74
N SER A 108 11.41 -8.24 -2.75
CA SER A 108 11.40 -7.84 -1.34
C SER A 108 12.43 -6.77 -1.04
N ALA A 109 13.64 -6.88 -1.61
CA ALA A 109 14.69 -5.88 -1.37
C ALA A 109 14.30 -4.52 -1.97
N ALA A 110 13.71 -4.52 -3.15
CA ALA A 110 13.27 -3.28 -3.80
C ALA A 110 12.15 -2.61 -3.00
N LEU A 111 11.22 -3.39 -2.47
CA LEU A 111 10.14 -2.86 -1.62
C LEU A 111 10.70 -2.24 -0.34
N LEU A 112 11.58 -2.95 0.35
CA LEU A 112 12.20 -2.45 1.59
C LEU A 112 13.00 -1.17 1.33
N ASN A 113 13.73 -1.11 0.21
CA ASN A 113 14.48 0.09 -0.17
C ASN A 113 13.55 1.27 -0.44
N ALA A 114 12.42 1.04 -1.09
CA ALA A 114 11.44 2.10 -1.36
C ALA A 114 10.85 2.64 -0.07
N ILE A 115 10.55 1.78 0.91
CA ILE A 115 10.02 2.20 2.21
C ILE A 115 11.08 2.97 2.98
N ALA A 116 12.33 2.51 2.99
CA ALA A 116 13.42 3.20 3.67
C ALA A 116 13.63 4.62 3.09
N ALA A 117 13.44 4.79 1.79
CA ALA A 117 13.61 6.09 1.14
C ALA A 117 12.50 7.09 1.50
N ILE A 118 11.37 6.63 2.02
CA ILE A 118 10.25 7.48 2.44
C ILE A 118 10.51 8.12 3.80
N GLN A 119 11.28 7.47 4.61
CA GLN A 119 11.51 7.90 6.02
C GLN A 119 12.38 9.13 6.17
#